data_0b4001e9f99e901be825c285b7ff8e41
#
_entry.id   0b4001e9f99e901be825c285b7ff8e41
#
_cell.length_a   1.000
_cell.length_b   1.000
_cell.length_c   1.000
_cell.angle_alpha   90.00
_cell.angle_beta   90.00
_cell.angle_gamma   90.00
#
_symmetry.space_group_name_H-M   'P 1'
#
loop_
_entity.id
_entity.type
_entity.pdbx_description
1 polymer ?
#
loop_
_entity_poly.entity_id
_entity_poly.type
_entity_poly.pdbx_seq_one_letter_code
_entity_poly.pdbx_strand_id
1 'polypeptide(L)'
;MDIRPEGTYCDLTFGGGGHSRHILSKLGEGGRLFSFDQDRDTLANAPDDERFNYVESNFRFLRGALRLRGVEQVDGILADLGVSSHHFDATERGFSFRGEAPLDMRMNQRGGRTAADIVNRYDAEALGRILKEYGELDTTWKIASCIVRAREQSEIKTTAQLVEAVKPCTPKRDESKFLTKLFQALRIEVNGEMEALKMALEQSLKVLKPGGRLVVISYHSLEDRLVKNFMRSGNFAGKVEQDFYGRAQTPFELVTRKAVAPTPEEVARNPRSRSAKLRAATKL
;
A
#
# COMPACT_ATOMS: atom_id res chain seq x y z
N MET A 1 14.76 -1.65 11.25
CA MET A 1 13.87 -2.29 12.23
C MET A 1 14.55 -2.58 13.57
N ASP A 2 15.79 -2.65 13.78
CA ASP A 2 16.43 -3.08 15.03
C ASP A 2 16.10 -4.56 15.38
N ILE A 3 16.53 -5.43 14.48
CA ILE A 3 16.16 -6.84 14.56
C ILE A 3 17.02 -7.55 15.61
N ARG A 4 16.34 -8.16 16.60
CA ARG A 4 16.95 -9.01 17.63
C ARG A 4 16.83 -10.48 17.23
N PRO A 5 17.85 -11.34 17.47
CA PRO A 5 17.82 -12.73 17.05
C PRO A 5 16.57 -13.50 17.50
N GLU A 6 16.12 -13.30 18.73
CA GLU A 6 14.98 -14.02 19.34
C GLU A 6 13.63 -13.27 19.19
N GLY A 7 13.60 -12.21 18.37
CA GLY A 7 12.41 -11.38 18.22
C GLY A 7 11.35 -11.98 17.31
N THR A 8 10.13 -11.47 17.42
CA THR A 8 9.01 -11.79 16.55
C THR A 8 8.69 -10.57 15.67
N TYR A 9 8.68 -10.76 14.36
CA TYR A 9 8.50 -9.67 13.39
C TYR A 9 7.36 -9.94 12.42
N CYS A 10 6.83 -8.88 11.86
CA CYS A 10 5.87 -8.94 10.75
C CYS A 10 6.40 -8.18 9.54
N ASP A 11 6.25 -8.80 8.36
CA ASP A 11 6.32 -8.15 7.07
C ASP A 11 4.90 -8.13 6.50
N LEU A 12 4.28 -6.94 6.38
CA LEU A 12 2.88 -6.82 5.97
C LEU A 12 2.68 -6.91 4.46
N THR A 13 3.77 -6.98 3.70
CA THR A 13 3.81 -6.85 2.24
C THR A 13 4.88 -7.76 1.67
N PHE A 14 4.65 -9.08 1.75
CA PHE A 14 5.64 -10.09 1.43
C PHE A 14 6.17 -9.99 -0.01
N GLY A 15 5.26 -9.91 -1.00
CA GLY A 15 5.60 -9.76 -2.41
C GLY A 15 6.66 -10.74 -2.92
N GLY A 16 7.80 -10.22 -3.37
CA GLY A 16 8.95 -11.04 -3.82
C GLY A 16 9.80 -11.62 -2.69
N GLY A 17 9.47 -11.34 -1.42
CA GLY A 17 10.14 -11.89 -0.25
C GLY A 17 11.52 -11.27 0.07
N GLY A 18 11.91 -10.18 -0.58
CA GLY A 18 13.22 -9.57 -0.38
C GLY A 18 13.44 -9.08 1.06
N HIS A 19 12.51 -8.32 1.59
CA HIS A 19 12.56 -7.84 2.98
C HIS A 19 12.47 -8.99 3.97
N SER A 20 11.57 -9.94 3.76
CA SER A 20 11.41 -11.11 4.60
C SER A 20 12.69 -11.95 4.68
N ARG A 21 13.37 -12.23 3.56
CA ARG A 21 14.67 -12.92 3.57
C ARG A 21 15.73 -12.14 4.34
N HIS A 22 15.74 -10.81 4.20
CA HIS A 22 16.69 -9.99 4.95
C HIS A 22 16.40 -10.01 6.46
N ILE A 23 15.14 -9.99 6.87
CA ILE A 23 14.75 -10.12 8.28
C ILE A 23 15.20 -11.49 8.80
N LEU A 24 14.88 -12.60 8.10
CA LEU A 24 15.28 -13.95 8.47
C LEU A 24 16.79 -14.12 8.63
N SER A 25 17.59 -13.45 7.79
CA SER A 25 19.06 -13.49 7.89
C SER A 25 19.62 -12.86 9.17
N LYS A 26 18.79 -12.15 9.94
CA LYS A 26 19.15 -11.52 11.22
C LYS A 26 18.54 -12.24 12.43
N LEU A 27 17.62 -13.16 12.19
CA LEU A 27 16.98 -13.95 13.25
C LEU A 27 17.85 -15.14 13.65
N GLY A 28 17.85 -15.44 14.94
CA GLY A 28 18.37 -16.68 15.52
C GLY A 28 17.31 -17.80 15.48
N GLU A 29 17.62 -18.93 16.10
CA GLU A 29 16.75 -20.12 16.11
C GLU A 29 15.39 -19.86 16.79
N GLY A 30 15.34 -19.04 17.84
CA GLY A 30 14.09 -18.68 18.54
C GLY A 30 13.31 -17.54 17.89
N GLY A 31 13.84 -16.91 16.86
CA GLY A 31 13.17 -15.79 16.17
C GLY A 31 12.02 -16.27 15.28
N ARG A 32 11.02 -15.40 15.05
CA ARG A 32 9.88 -15.71 14.18
C ARG A 32 9.53 -14.56 13.27
N LEU A 33 9.17 -14.86 12.02
CA LEU A 33 8.69 -13.91 11.04
C LEU A 33 7.31 -14.33 10.51
N PHE A 34 6.36 -13.39 10.52
CA PHE A 34 5.03 -13.52 9.93
C PHE A 34 4.92 -12.59 8.74
N SER A 35 4.82 -13.14 7.54
CA SER A 35 4.80 -12.36 6.31
C SER A 35 3.45 -12.47 5.63
N PHE A 36 2.81 -11.31 5.45
CA PHE A 36 1.45 -11.18 4.93
C PHE A 36 1.47 -10.88 3.44
N ASP A 37 0.60 -11.53 2.71
CA ASP A 37 0.19 -11.12 1.38
C ASP A 37 -1.24 -11.56 1.10
N GLN A 38 -1.98 -10.74 0.36
CA GLN A 38 -3.32 -11.09 -0.12
C GLN A 38 -3.30 -11.74 -1.51
N ASP A 39 -2.17 -11.62 -2.23
CA ASP A 39 -1.94 -12.25 -3.50
C ASP A 39 -1.29 -13.62 -3.30
N ARG A 40 -2.04 -14.68 -3.62
CA ARG A 40 -1.56 -16.05 -3.47
C ARG A 40 -0.34 -16.38 -4.32
N ASP A 41 -0.19 -15.71 -5.45
CA ASP A 41 0.93 -15.96 -6.36
C ASP A 41 2.27 -15.70 -5.67
N THR A 42 2.30 -14.83 -4.66
CA THR A 42 3.50 -14.53 -3.88
C THR A 42 3.98 -15.71 -3.01
N LEU A 43 3.11 -16.70 -2.72
CA LEU A 43 3.49 -17.89 -1.95
C LEU A 43 4.65 -18.66 -2.61
N ALA A 44 4.76 -18.61 -3.94
CA ALA A 44 5.87 -19.23 -4.67
C ALA A 44 7.26 -18.67 -4.27
N ASN A 45 7.31 -17.49 -3.66
CA ASN A 45 8.53 -16.83 -3.20
C ASN A 45 8.88 -17.18 -1.74
N ALA A 46 8.04 -17.96 -1.04
CA ALA A 46 8.24 -18.30 0.37
C ALA A 46 9.55 -19.07 0.56
N PRO A 47 10.41 -18.64 1.51
CA PRO A 47 11.60 -19.39 1.84
C PRO A 47 11.25 -20.68 2.59
N ASP A 48 12.08 -21.70 2.41
CA ASP A 48 12.06 -22.93 3.22
C ASP A 48 12.85 -22.68 4.52
N ASP A 49 12.16 -22.14 5.53
CA ASP A 49 12.75 -21.75 6.82
C ASP A 49 11.67 -21.91 7.91
N GLU A 50 11.93 -22.69 8.94
CA GLU A 50 10.97 -22.98 10.02
C GLU A 50 10.55 -21.74 10.82
N ARG A 51 11.35 -20.68 10.81
CA ARG A 51 11.04 -19.38 11.46
C ARG A 51 10.08 -18.53 10.63
N PHE A 52 9.88 -18.88 9.35
CA PHE A 52 9.03 -18.17 8.42
C PHE A 52 7.59 -18.67 8.45
N ASN A 53 6.64 -17.75 8.59
CA ASN A 53 5.21 -18.05 8.61
C ASN A 53 4.52 -17.18 7.54
N TYR A 54 4.12 -17.81 6.44
CA TYR A 54 3.30 -17.13 5.44
C TYR A 54 1.86 -16.96 5.92
N VAL A 55 1.31 -15.76 5.76
CA VAL A 55 -0.05 -15.41 6.14
C VAL A 55 -0.79 -14.92 4.91
N GLU A 56 -1.56 -15.81 4.25
CA GLU A 56 -2.43 -15.47 3.14
C GLU A 56 -3.60 -14.61 3.64
N SER A 57 -3.37 -13.32 3.78
CA SER A 57 -4.37 -12.37 4.29
C SER A 57 -4.00 -10.93 3.92
N ASN A 58 -5.02 -10.10 3.77
CA ASN A 58 -4.81 -8.65 3.72
C ASN A 58 -4.34 -8.17 5.10
N PHE A 59 -3.34 -7.32 5.14
CA PHE A 59 -2.76 -6.76 6.37
C PHE A 59 -3.75 -5.93 7.22
N ARG A 60 -4.92 -5.56 6.66
CA ARG A 60 -6.03 -4.98 7.45
C ARG A 60 -6.52 -5.88 8.58
N PHE A 61 -6.20 -7.17 8.54
CA PHE A 61 -6.57 -8.16 9.55
C PHE A 61 -5.39 -8.58 10.44
N LEU A 62 -4.32 -7.79 10.49
CA LEU A 62 -3.06 -8.07 11.19
C LEU A 62 -3.27 -8.70 12.57
N ARG A 63 -4.00 -8.02 13.45
CA ARG A 63 -4.19 -8.49 14.84
C ARG A 63 -4.93 -9.82 14.92
N GLY A 64 -5.99 -9.98 14.14
CA GLY A 64 -6.77 -11.22 14.11
C GLY A 64 -5.95 -12.40 13.60
N ALA A 65 -5.19 -12.17 12.52
CA ALA A 65 -4.35 -13.19 11.92
C ALA A 65 -3.19 -13.64 12.83
N LEU A 66 -2.60 -12.73 13.61
CA LEU A 66 -1.58 -13.04 14.61
C LEU A 66 -2.17 -13.84 15.79
N ARG A 67 -3.33 -13.41 16.30
CA ARG A 67 -4.02 -14.12 17.41
C ARG A 67 -4.37 -15.57 17.07
N LEU A 68 -4.83 -15.83 15.85
CA LEU A 68 -5.08 -17.20 15.36
C LEU A 68 -3.83 -18.07 15.35
N ARG A 69 -2.63 -17.47 15.42
CA ARG A 69 -1.33 -18.16 15.47
C ARG A 69 -0.67 -18.09 16.84
N GLY A 70 -1.44 -17.72 17.88
CA GLY A 70 -0.95 -17.62 19.25
C GLY A 70 0.02 -16.46 19.49
N VAL A 71 0.00 -15.43 18.64
CA VAL A 71 0.87 -14.24 18.76
C VAL A 71 0.05 -13.04 19.16
N GLU A 72 0.33 -12.48 20.35
CA GLU A 72 -0.35 -11.29 20.85
C GLU A 72 0.45 -10.01 20.56
N GLN A 73 1.78 -10.09 20.64
CA GLN A 73 2.66 -8.95 20.47
C GLN A 73 3.90 -9.31 19.62
N VAL A 74 4.42 -8.30 18.93
CA VAL A 74 5.60 -8.41 18.06
C VAL A 74 6.63 -7.31 18.37
N ASP A 75 7.91 -7.58 18.07
CA ASP A 75 9.02 -6.66 18.30
C ASP A 75 9.19 -5.63 17.18
N GLY A 76 8.69 -5.94 15.99
CA GLY A 76 8.73 -5.00 14.88
C GLY A 76 7.81 -5.34 13.72
N ILE A 77 7.40 -4.32 12.99
CA ILE A 77 6.52 -4.41 11.84
C ILE A 77 7.15 -3.62 10.69
N LEU A 78 7.20 -4.25 9.52
CA LEU A 78 7.54 -3.63 8.24
C LEU A 78 6.30 -3.63 7.34
N ALA A 79 6.07 -2.53 6.65
CA ALA A 79 5.13 -2.45 5.54
C ALA A 79 5.79 -1.71 4.37
N ASP A 80 5.98 -2.39 3.24
CA ASP A 80 6.42 -1.81 1.97
C ASP A 80 5.19 -1.68 1.07
N LEU A 81 4.56 -0.50 1.09
CA LEU A 81 3.24 -0.27 0.51
C LEU A 81 3.26 -0.24 -1.03
N GLY A 82 2.09 -0.33 -1.60
CA GLY A 82 1.92 -0.26 -3.05
C GLY A 82 1.84 -1.63 -3.72
N VAL A 83 2.22 -1.70 -4.98
CA VAL A 83 2.17 -2.92 -5.80
C VAL A 83 3.53 -3.57 -5.89
N SER A 84 3.58 -4.89 -5.78
CA SER A 84 4.81 -5.64 -5.99
C SER A 84 5.29 -5.50 -7.44
N SER A 85 6.58 -5.71 -7.68
CA SER A 85 7.13 -5.76 -9.04
C SER A 85 6.39 -6.77 -9.91
N HIS A 86 5.96 -7.90 -9.32
CA HIS A 86 5.18 -8.94 -10.00
C HIS A 86 3.87 -8.40 -10.60
N HIS A 87 3.13 -7.53 -9.89
CA HIS A 87 1.89 -6.94 -10.41
C HIS A 87 2.11 -6.06 -11.65
N PHE A 88 3.27 -5.39 -11.76
CA PHE A 88 3.61 -4.61 -12.95
C PHE A 88 4.14 -5.47 -14.09
N ASP A 89 4.81 -6.57 -13.76
CA ASP A 89 5.42 -7.48 -14.74
C ASP A 89 4.38 -8.46 -15.31
N ALA A 90 3.35 -8.80 -14.53
CA ALA A 90 2.16 -9.55 -14.99
C ALA A 90 1.22 -8.61 -15.76
N THR A 91 1.50 -8.41 -17.04
CA THR A 91 0.77 -7.44 -17.90
C THR A 91 -0.73 -7.72 -17.96
N GLU A 92 -1.15 -8.99 -17.85
CA GLU A 92 -2.56 -9.42 -17.87
C GLU A 92 -3.38 -8.98 -16.65
N ARG A 93 -2.75 -8.46 -15.59
CA ARG A 93 -3.42 -8.00 -14.36
C ARG A 93 -3.98 -6.56 -14.45
N GLY A 94 -3.67 -5.81 -15.50
CA GLY A 94 -4.21 -4.48 -15.77
C GLY A 94 -3.71 -3.34 -14.88
N PHE A 95 -2.62 -3.52 -14.13
CA PHE A 95 -2.03 -2.46 -13.29
C PHE A 95 -1.29 -1.38 -14.09
N SER A 96 -0.97 -1.64 -15.35
CA SER A 96 -0.24 -0.72 -16.21
C SER A 96 -1.11 -0.22 -17.36
N PHE A 97 -1.00 1.06 -17.70
CA PHE A 97 -1.59 1.62 -18.91
C PHE A 97 -0.73 1.38 -20.17
N ARG A 98 0.42 0.73 -20.03
CA ARG A 98 1.29 0.36 -21.14
C ARG A 98 0.86 -0.99 -21.67
N GLY A 99 0.37 -1.01 -22.90
CA GLY A 99 -0.16 -2.20 -23.53
C GLY A 99 -1.65 -2.43 -23.28
N GLU A 100 -2.18 -3.48 -23.87
CA GLU A 100 -3.58 -3.88 -23.72
C GLU A 100 -3.67 -5.07 -22.75
N ALA A 101 -4.53 -4.92 -21.74
CA ALA A 101 -4.79 -5.94 -20.74
C ALA A 101 -6.24 -5.85 -20.25
N PRO A 102 -6.82 -6.90 -19.65
CA PRO A 102 -8.07 -6.79 -18.91
C PRO A 102 -7.95 -5.69 -17.82
N LEU A 103 -8.98 -4.88 -17.68
CA LEU A 103 -9.02 -3.80 -16.69
C LEU A 103 -9.44 -4.37 -15.32
N ASP A 104 -8.57 -5.18 -14.71
CA ASP A 104 -8.85 -5.88 -13.45
C ASP A 104 -8.36 -5.09 -12.21
N MET A 105 -7.06 -4.94 -12.03
CA MET A 105 -6.35 -4.25 -10.93
C MET A 105 -6.55 -4.87 -9.54
N ARG A 106 -7.18 -6.03 -9.38
CA ARG A 106 -7.30 -6.69 -8.08
C ARG A 106 -5.98 -7.33 -7.67
N MET A 107 -5.53 -7.06 -6.45
CA MET A 107 -4.43 -7.79 -5.82
C MET A 107 -4.89 -9.20 -5.39
N ASN A 108 -6.08 -9.29 -4.79
CA ASN A 108 -6.73 -10.56 -4.50
C ASN A 108 -7.72 -10.93 -5.63
N GLN A 109 -7.37 -11.90 -6.45
CA GLN A 109 -8.21 -12.31 -7.60
C GLN A 109 -9.42 -13.16 -7.22
N ARG A 110 -9.52 -13.66 -5.99
CA ARG A 110 -10.62 -14.54 -5.54
C ARG A 110 -11.95 -13.83 -5.33
N GLY A 111 -11.98 -12.51 -5.38
CA GLY A 111 -13.20 -11.75 -5.18
C GLY A 111 -13.00 -10.25 -5.30
N GLY A 112 -14.06 -9.52 -5.03
CA GLY A 112 -14.06 -8.07 -5.13
C GLY A 112 -14.40 -7.54 -6.52
N ARG A 113 -14.51 -6.22 -6.61
CA ARG A 113 -14.80 -5.50 -7.86
C ARG A 113 -13.52 -5.26 -8.63
N THR A 114 -13.57 -5.40 -9.94
CA THR A 114 -12.50 -5.04 -10.86
C THR A 114 -12.49 -3.53 -11.14
N ALA A 115 -11.43 -3.01 -11.73
CA ALA A 115 -11.41 -1.64 -12.22
C ALA A 115 -12.44 -1.45 -13.37
N ALA A 116 -12.68 -2.49 -14.17
CA ALA A 116 -13.77 -2.49 -15.16
C ALA A 116 -15.13 -2.30 -14.49
N ASP A 117 -15.42 -2.99 -13.38
CA ASP A 117 -16.67 -2.79 -12.63
C ASP A 117 -16.82 -1.34 -12.15
N ILE A 118 -15.75 -0.73 -11.66
CA ILE A 118 -15.76 0.65 -11.18
C ILE A 118 -16.08 1.62 -12.33
N VAL A 119 -15.36 1.55 -13.43
CA VAL A 119 -15.56 2.50 -14.54
C VAL A 119 -16.91 2.32 -15.25
N ASN A 120 -17.46 1.09 -15.27
CA ASN A 120 -18.72 0.81 -15.93
C ASN A 120 -19.96 1.02 -15.04
N ARG A 121 -19.83 0.90 -13.69
CA ARG A 121 -20.99 0.89 -12.79
C ARG A 121 -21.09 2.11 -11.87
N TYR A 122 -19.98 2.77 -11.53
CA TYR A 122 -20.03 3.96 -10.70
C TYR A 122 -20.69 5.12 -11.45
N ASP A 123 -21.48 5.93 -10.76
CA ASP A 123 -21.97 7.19 -11.32
C ASP A 123 -20.84 8.23 -11.48
N ALA A 124 -21.14 9.32 -12.17
CA ALA A 124 -20.13 10.35 -12.45
C ALA A 124 -19.61 11.03 -11.17
N GLU A 125 -20.45 11.13 -10.13
CA GLU A 125 -20.09 11.73 -8.85
C GLU A 125 -19.09 10.83 -8.10
N ALA A 126 -19.37 9.53 -7.99
CA ALA A 126 -18.49 8.56 -7.36
C ALA A 126 -17.15 8.44 -8.13
N LEU A 127 -17.18 8.41 -9.46
CA LEU A 127 -15.95 8.46 -10.27
C LEU A 127 -15.16 9.76 -10.00
N GLY A 128 -15.84 10.92 -10.02
CA GLY A 128 -15.21 12.21 -9.74
C GLY A 128 -14.57 12.25 -8.36
N ARG A 129 -15.22 11.68 -7.35
CA ARG A 129 -14.72 11.59 -5.97
C ARG A 129 -13.43 10.78 -5.90
N ILE A 130 -13.40 9.54 -6.41
CA ILE A 130 -12.20 8.69 -6.34
C ILE A 130 -11.03 9.29 -7.15
N LEU A 131 -11.31 9.91 -8.30
CA LEU A 131 -10.30 10.60 -9.10
C LEU A 131 -9.69 11.79 -8.36
N LYS A 132 -10.47 12.52 -7.57
CA LYS A 132 -9.99 13.62 -6.74
C LYS A 132 -9.23 13.13 -5.52
N GLU A 133 -9.83 12.21 -4.77
CA GLU A 133 -9.29 11.75 -3.47
C GLU A 133 -8.05 10.88 -3.63
N TYR A 134 -8.05 9.96 -4.59
CA TYR A 134 -6.99 8.97 -4.77
C TYR A 134 -6.05 9.26 -5.92
N GLY A 135 -6.52 9.97 -6.96
CA GLY A 135 -5.70 10.39 -8.10
C GLY A 135 -5.05 11.75 -7.89
N GLU A 136 -5.54 12.55 -6.95
CA GLU A 136 -5.14 13.97 -6.83
C GLU A 136 -5.18 14.68 -8.19
N LEU A 137 -6.24 14.37 -8.98
CA LEU A 137 -6.49 14.95 -10.31
C LEU A 137 -7.33 16.20 -10.16
N ASP A 138 -7.06 17.14 -11.05
CA ASP A 138 -7.91 18.35 -11.21
C ASP A 138 -9.13 18.06 -12.08
N THR A 139 -9.88 18.74 -12.63
CA THR A 139 -10.96 18.53 -13.63
C THR A 139 -11.65 17.14 -13.59
N THR A 140 -11.83 16.58 -12.40
CA THR A 140 -12.32 15.18 -12.22
C THR A 140 -13.71 14.96 -12.79
N TRP A 141 -14.58 15.99 -12.76
CA TRP A 141 -15.90 15.92 -13.39
C TRP A 141 -15.81 15.71 -14.91
N LYS A 142 -14.88 16.38 -15.59
CA LYS A 142 -14.68 16.21 -17.01
C LYS A 142 -14.19 14.79 -17.34
N ILE A 143 -13.28 14.26 -16.53
CA ILE A 143 -12.74 12.90 -16.69
C ILE A 143 -13.86 11.87 -16.48
N ALA A 144 -14.63 12.01 -15.39
CA ALA A 144 -15.76 11.14 -15.12
C ALA A 144 -16.79 11.16 -16.25
N SER A 145 -17.12 12.35 -16.79
CA SER A 145 -18.02 12.48 -17.93
C SER A 145 -17.49 11.83 -19.20
N CYS A 146 -16.17 11.85 -19.44
CA CYS A 146 -15.56 11.13 -20.57
C CYS A 146 -15.73 9.62 -20.41
N ILE A 147 -15.50 9.08 -19.21
CA ILE A 147 -15.68 7.66 -18.91
C ILE A 147 -17.15 7.24 -19.09
N VAL A 148 -18.09 8.01 -18.50
CA VAL A 148 -19.53 7.71 -18.59
C VAL A 148 -20.00 7.72 -20.04
N ARG A 149 -19.62 8.72 -20.81
CA ARG A 149 -19.98 8.79 -22.24
C ARG A 149 -19.38 7.63 -23.05
N ALA A 150 -18.15 7.22 -22.77
CA ALA A 150 -17.51 6.12 -23.49
C ALA A 150 -18.22 4.79 -23.20
N ARG A 151 -18.56 4.52 -21.93
CA ARG A 151 -19.24 3.26 -21.56
C ARG A 151 -20.68 3.17 -22.09
N GLU A 152 -21.34 4.29 -22.34
CA GLU A 152 -22.67 4.33 -23.01
C GLU A 152 -22.61 3.81 -24.44
N GLN A 153 -21.45 3.93 -25.10
CA GLN A 153 -21.23 3.41 -26.45
C GLN A 153 -20.79 1.94 -26.45
N SER A 154 -19.88 1.59 -25.53
CA SER A 154 -19.36 0.24 -25.38
C SER A 154 -18.73 0.06 -24.00
N GLU A 155 -18.96 -1.09 -23.37
CA GLU A 155 -18.36 -1.43 -22.08
C GLU A 155 -16.84 -1.35 -22.12
N ILE A 156 -16.24 -0.69 -21.13
CA ILE A 156 -14.78 -0.53 -21.01
C ILE A 156 -14.21 -1.76 -20.29
N LYS A 157 -13.56 -2.66 -21.03
CA LYS A 157 -13.05 -3.95 -20.54
C LYS A 157 -11.54 -4.01 -20.43
N THR A 158 -10.83 -3.15 -21.18
CA THR A 158 -9.36 -3.19 -21.25
C THR A 158 -8.74 -1.87 -20.87
N THR A 159 -7.46 -1.92 -20.48
CA THR A 159 -6.65 -0.74 -20.17
C THR A 159 -6.57 0.22 -21.35
N ALA A 160 -6.45 -0.29 -22.57
CA ALA A 160 -6.40 0.50 -23.80
C ALA A 160 -7.73 1.24 -24.03
N GLN A 161 -8.88 0.58 -23.82
CA GLN A 161 -10.20 1.23 -23.93
C GLN A 161 -10.37 2.35 -22.91
N LEU A 162 -9.89 2.17 -21.68
CA LEU A 162 -9.92 3.24 -20.67
C LEU A 162 -9.05 4.42 -21.08
N VAL A 163 -7.83 4.17 -21.57
CA VAL A 163 -6.94 5.24 -22.07
C VAL A 163 -7.60 6.02 -23.21
N GLU A 164 -8.21 5.34 -24.16
CA GLU A 164 -8.93 6.00 -25.28
C GLU A 164 -10.15 6.79 -24.77
N ALA A 165 -10.93 6.26 -23.81
CA ALA A 165 -12.08 6.92 -23.22
C ALA A 165 -11.71 8.28 -22.57
N VAL A 166 -10.54 8.38 -21.93
CA VAL A 166 -10.10 9.61 -21.26
C VAL A 166 -9.24 10.52 -22.13
N LYS A 167 -8.87 10.10 -23.33
CA LYS A 167 -8.02 10.86 -24.26
C LYS A 167 -8.45 12.32 -24.50
N PRO A 168 -9.79 12.64 -24.63
CA PRO A 168 -10.24 14.03 -24.77
C PRO A 168 -9.93 14.92 -23.56
N CYS A 169 -9.62 14.31 -22.41
CA CYS A 169 -9.33 14.98 -21.13
C CYS A 169 -7.85 14.94 -20.77
N THR A 170 -7.04 14.17 -21.51
CA THR A 170 -5.62 13.94 -21.23
C THR A 170 -4.77 15.12 -21.66
N PRO A 171 -3.97 15.73 -20.77
CA PRO A 171 -3.06 16.81 -21.11
C PRO A 171 -1.92 16.31 -22.02
N LYS A 172 -1.71 16.96 -23.16
CA LYS A 172 -0.67 16.56 -24.14
C LYS A 172 0.76 16.54 -23.58
N ARG A 173 1.10 17.44 -22.65
CA ARG A 173 2.45 17.54 -22.08
C ARG A 173 2.73 16.55 -20.94
N ASP A 174 1.69 16.14 -20.21
CA ASP A 174 1.80 15.36 -18.98
C ASP A 174 0.97 14.06 -19.02
N GLU A 175 0.77 13.50 -20.22
CA GLU A 175 -0.06 12.32 -20.43
C GLU A 175 0.31 11.15 -19.51
N SER A 176 1.59 10.79 -19.45
CA SER A 176 2.05 9.68 -18.59
C SER A 176 1.76 9.93 -17.12
N LYS A 177 1.95 11.15 -16.63
CA LYS A 177 1.65 11.53 -15.25
C LYS A 177 0.15 11.50 -14.96
N PHE A 178 -0.66 11.96 -15.89
CA PHE A 178 -2.12 11.91 -15.80
C PHE A 178 -2.62 10.47 -15.73
N LEU A 179 -2.18 9.61 -16.65
CA LEU A 179 -2.56 8.19 -16.68
C LEU A 179 -2.09 7.46 -15.42
N THR A 180 -0.87 7.74 -14.93
CA THR A 180 -0.39 7.19 -13.66
C THR A 180 -1.34 7.50 -12.52
N LYS A 181 -1.80 8.74 -12.40
CA LYS A 181 -2.74 9.17 -11.36
C LYS A 181 -4.14 8.57 -11.53
N LEU A 182 -4.61 8.45 -12.76
CA LEU A 182 -5.89 7.81 -13.07
C LEU A 182 -5.87 6.33 -12.65
N PHE A 183 -4.84 5.58 -13.06
CA PHE A 183 -4.67 4.18 -12.72
C PHE A 183 -4.45 3.98 -11.21
N GLN A 184 -3.69 4.87 -10.56
CA GLN A 184 -3.55 4.89 -9.10
C GLN A 184 -4.92 5.04 -8.40
N ALA A 185 -5.77 5.95 -8.87
CA ALA A 185 -7.09 6.17 -8.26
C ALA A 185 -7.96 4.92 -8.33
N LEU A 186 -8.02 4.27 -9.49
CA LEU A 186 -8.77 3.04 -9.68
C LEU A 186 -8.20 1.89 -8.85
N ARG A 187 -6.89 1.72 -8.83
CA ARG A 187 -6.21 0.69 -8.05
C ARG A 187 -6.50 0.81 -6.55
N ILE A 188 -6.39 2.03 -6.02
CA ILE A 188 -6.67 2.32 -4.61
C ILE A 188 -8.12 1.97 -4.27
N GLU A 189 -9.07 2.32 -5.13
CA GLU A 189 -10.50 2.02 -4.93
C GLU A 189 -10.77 0.51 -5.02
N VAL A 190 -10.23 -0.18 -6.04
CA VAL A 190 -10.37 -1.63 -6.23
C VAL A 190 -9.94 -2.40 -5.00
N ASN A 191 -8.78 -2.04 -4.43
CA ASN A 191 -8.15 -2.80 -3.35
C ASN A 191 -8.45 -2.24 -1.95
N GLY A 192 -9.14 -1.09 -1.86
CA GLY A 192 -9.43 -0.42 -0.60
C GLY A 192 -8.16 -0.08 0.18
N GLU A 193 -7.10 0.36 -0.53
CA GLU A 193 -5.75 0.49 0.02
C GLU A 193 -5.67 1.47 1.19
N MET A 194 -6.35 2.62 1.09
CA MET A 194 -6.31 3.65 2.15
C MET A 194 -6.96 3.18 3.44
N GLU A 195 -8.08 2.46 3.34
CA GLU A 195 -8.76 1.90 4.52
C GLU A 195 -7.96 0.75 5.12
N ALA A 196 -7.41 -0.13 4.27
CA ALA A 196 -6.53 -1.20 4.73
C ALA A 196 -5.30 -0.66 5.48
N LEU A 197 -4.69 0.42 4.97
CA LEU A 197 -3.56 1.08 5.63
C LEU A 197 -3.93 1.66 6.99
N LYS A 198 -5.06 2.36 7.10
CA LYS A 198 -5.53 2.90 8.39
C LYS A 198 -5.73 1.78 9.42
N MET A 199 -6.47 0.73 9.03
CA MET A 199 -6.70 -0.43 9.91
C MET A 199 -5.39 -1.11 10.35
N ALA A 200 -4.42 -1.25 9.43
CA ALA A 200 -3.12 -1.84 9.74
C ALA A 200 -2.31 -0.97 10.72
N LEU A 201 -2.29 0.33 10.53
CA LEU A 201 -1.60 1.26 11.41
C LEU A 201 -2.19 1.23 12.83
N GLU A 202 -3.52 1.25 12.97
CA GLU A 202 -4.20 1.14 14.27
C GLU A 202 -3.92 -0.19 14.95
N GLN A 203 -3.93 -1.29 14.19
CA GLN A 203 -3.63 -2.61 14.71
C GLN A 203 -2.14 -2.76 15.06
N SER A 204 -1.24 -2.15 14.28
CA SER A 204 0.19 -2.13 14.57
C SER A 204 0.47 -1.53 15.95
N LEU A 205 -0.21 -0.45 16.31
CA LEU A 205 -0.10 0.14 17.65
C LEU A 205 -0.53 -0.83 18.75
N LYS A 206 -1.53 -1.69 18.48
CA LYS A 206 -2.06 -2.65 19.46
C LYS A 206 -1.17 -3.88 19.63
N VAL A 207 -0.50 -4.33 18.56
CA VAL A 207 0.30 -5.56 18.58
C VAL A 207 1.79 -5.35 18.77
N LEU A 208 2.30 -4.13 18.57
CA LEU A 208 3.70 -3.82 18.90
C LEU A 208 3.90 -3.85 20.42
N LYS A 209 5.00 -4.44 20.87
CA LYS A 209 5.50 -4.29 22.24
C LYS A 209 5.95 -2.84 22.48
N PRO A 210 5.93 -2.32 23.73
CA PRO A 210 6.70 -1.14 24.07
C PRO A 210 8.16 -1.28 23.63
N GLY A 211 8.75 -0.26 23.01
CA GLY A 211 10.06 -0.31 22.36
C GLY A 211 10.09 -1.00 20.99
N GLY A 212 9.00 -1.63 20.56
CA GLY A 212 8.87 -2.22 19.22
C GLY A 212 8.81 -1.18 18.10
N ARG A 213 9.29 -1.53 16.92
CA ARG A 213 9.42 -0.58 15.80
C ARG A 213 8.42 -0.82 14.68
N LEU A 214 7.79 0.26 14.25
CA LEU A 214 7.00 0.34 13.03
C LEU A 214 7.83 1.01 11.94
N VAL A 215 8.03 0.31 10.82
CA VAL A 215 8.73 0.84 9.63
C VAL A 215 7.78 0.73 8.45
N VAL A 216 7.57 1.86 7.76
CA VAL A 216 6.67 1.91 6.60
C VAL A 216 7.39 2.60 5.44
N ILE A 217 7.32 1.97 4.27
CA ILE A 217 7.75 2.55 3.00
C ILE A 217 6.48 2.85 2.21
N SER A 218 6.36 4.07 1.71
CA SER A 218 5.23 4.55 0.91
C SER A 218 5.71 5.12 -0.41
N TYR A 219 4.86 5.10 -1.45
CA TYR A 219 5.22 5.50 -2.81
C TYR A 219 4.43 6.69 -3.35
N HIS A 220 3.36 7.10 -2.67
CA HIS A 220 2.60 8.29 -3.04
C HIS A 220 2.21 9.14 -1.82
N SER A 221 1.78 10.38 -2.12
CA SER A 221 1.48 11.42 -1.11
C SER A 221 0.41 11.02 -0.10
N LEU A 222 -0.59 10.25 -0.51
CA LEU A 222 -1.72 9.85 0.35
C LEU A 222 -1.26 8.88 1.44
N GLU A 223 -0.49 7.84 1.05
CA GLU A 223 0.11 6.90 2.01
C GLU A 223 1.03 7.63 2.98
N ASP A 224 1.99 8.41 2.45
CA ASP A 224 2.97 9.13 3.26
C ASP A 224 2.30 10.07 4.27
N ARG A 225 1.20 10.72 3.88
CA ARG A 225 0.41 11.61 4.76
C ARG A 225 -0.22 10.86 5.92
N LEU A 226 -0.87 9.71 5.63
CA LEU A 226 -1.48 8.87 6.67
C LEU A 226 -0.44 8.34 7.66
N VAL A 227 0.65 7.77 7.15
CA VAL A 227 1.75 7.22 7.95
C VAL A 227 2.39 8.30 8.81
N LYS A 228 2.75 9.45 8.20
CA LYS A 228 3.33 10.60 8.92
C LYS A 228 2.43 11.08 10.05
N ASN A 229 1.15 11.29 9.76
CA ASN A 229 0.21 11.78 10.74
C ASN A 229 0.03 10.78 11.89
N PHE A 230 -0.15 9.51 11.57
CA PHE A 230 -0.36 8.47 12.57
C PHE A 230 0.87 8.27 13.47
N MET A 231 2.07 8.16 12.91
CA MET A 231 3.30 8.03 13.70
C MET A 231 3.55 9.25 14.59
N ARG A 232 3.17 10.46 14.14
CA ARG A 232 3.38 11.70 14.88
C ARG A 232 2.37 11.92 16.01
N SER A 233 1.12 11.52 15.82
CA SER A 233 0.02 11.94 16.70
C SER A 233 -0.92 10.81 17.15
N GLY A 234 -0.73 9.60 16.67
CA GLY A 234 -1.64 8.48 16.94
C GLY A 234 -2.99 8.54 16.20
N ASN A 235 -3.18 9.57 15.35
CA ASN A 235 -4.40 9.74 14.57
C ASN A 235 -4.12 10.21 13.14
N PHE A 236 -5.09 10.05 12.23
CA PHE A 236 -4.90 10.37 10.82
C PHE A 236 -5.07 11.86 10.50
N ALA A 237 -5.66 12.64 11.40
CA ALA A 237 -5.78 14.08 11.27
C ALA A 237 -4.43 14.81 11.52
N GLY A 238 -3.48 14.13 12.16
CA GLY A 238 -2.17 14.68 12.50
C GLY A 238 -2.22 15.74 13.62
N LYS A 239 -3.31 15.76 14.41
CA LYS A 239 -3.46 16.63 15.56
C LYS A 239 -2.88 15.95 16.79
N VAL A 240 -1.84 16.55 17.35
CA VAL A 240 -1.24 16.07 18.61
C VAL A 240 -2.14 16.48 19.76
N GLU A 241 -2.64 15.50 20.51
CA GLU A 241 -3.35 15.75 21.76
C GLU A 241 -2.35 16.09 22.87
N GLN A 242 -2.74 16.97 23.77
CA GLN A 242 -1.94 17.37 24.92
C GLN A 242 -2.69 17.02 26.21
N ASP A 243 -1.93 16.63 27.23
CA ASP A 243 -2.49 16.48 28.58
C ASP A 243 -2.76 17.86 29.23
N PHE A 244 -3.31 17.82 30.43
CA PHE A 244 -3.62 19.05 31.20
C PHE A 244 -2.38 19.95 31.42
N TYR A 245 -1.18 19.37 31.36
CA TYR A 245 0.09 20.10 31.54
C TYR A 245 0.74 20.52 30.22
N GLY A 246 0.04 20.37 29.09
CA GLY A 246 0.55 20.71 27.75
C GLY A 246 1.55 19.72 27.19
N ARG A 247 1.71 18.52 27.76
CA ARG A 247 2.61 17.50 27.26
C ARG A 247 1.94 16.76 26.11
N ALA A 248 2.66 16.62 25.00
CA ALA A 248 2.17 15.88 23.85
C ALA A 248 1.92 14.41 24.19
N GLN A 249 0.70 13.92 23.93
CA GLN A 249 0.35 12.51 24.05
C GLN A 249 0.51 11.85 22.67
N THR A 250 1.65 11.23 22.46
CA THR A 250 1.94 10.51 21.21
C THR A 250 2.25 9.05 21.50
N PRO A 251 1.70 8.10 20.74
CA PRO A 251 1.96 6.68 20.98
C PRO A 251 3.33 6.21 20.50
N PHE A 252 4.04 7.08 19.76
CA PHE A 252 5.32 6.75 19.15
C PHE A 252 6.36 7.83 19.37
N GLU A 253 7.59 7.41 19.53
CA GLU A 253 8.79 8.21 19.34
C GLU A 253 9.28 8.07 17.89
N LEU A 254 9.47 9.20 17.19
CA LEU A 254 9.90 9.17 15.79
C LEU A 254 11.40 8.86 15.67
N VAL A 255 11.74 7.72 15.08
CA VAL A 255 13.13 7.39 14.72
C VAL A 255 13.57 8.26 13.53
N THR A 256 12.67 8.47 12.56
CA THR A 256 12.91 9.36 11.41
C THR A 256 12.04 10.60 11.54
N ARG A 257 12.62 11.77 11.84
CA ARG A 257 11.87 13.04 11.88
C ARG A 257 11.36 13.46 10.51
N LYS A 258 12.14 13.19 9.46
CA LYS A 258 11.77 13.36 8.04
C LYS A 258 11.72 12.00 7.37
N ALA A 259 10.94 11.86 6.29
CA ALA A 259 10.99 10.67 5.48
C ALA A 259 12.39 10.49 4.87
N VAL A 260 12.89 9.26 4.90
CA VAL A 260 14.14 8.90 4.21
C VAL A 260 13.78 8.57 2.77
N ALA A 261 14.41 9.25 1.84
CA ALA A 261 14.29 9.00 0.40
C ALA A 261 15.42 8.07 -0.08
N PRO A 262 15.22 7.34 -1.18
CA PRO A 262 16.28 6.51 -1.77
C PRO A 262 17.45 7.36 -2.26
N THR A 263 18.65 6.78 -2.22
CA THR A 263 19.82 7.45 -2.77
C THR A 263 19.79 7.43 -4.30
N PRO A 264 20.55 8.31 -4.98
CA PRO A 264 20.69 8.26 -6.44
C PRO A 264 21.16 6.90 -6.96
N GLU A 265 22.05 6.23 -6.23
CA GLU A 265 22.59 4.91 -6.55
C GLU A 265 21.50 3.83 -6.44
N GLU A 266 20.63 3.93 -5.43
CA GLU A 266 19.50 3.03 -5.30
C GLU A 266 18.51 3.24 -6.44
N VAL A 267 18.18 4.48 -6.77
CA VAL A 267 17.28 4.80 -7.90
C VAL A 267 17.87 4.32 -9.23
N ALA A 268 19.18 4.40 -9.41
CA ALA A 268 19.83 3.89 -10.62
C ALA A 268 19.71 2.36 -10.75
N ARG A 269 19.84 1.62 -9.63
CA ARG A 269 19.68 0.14 -9.61
C ARG A 269 18.21 -0.28 -9.66
N ASN A 270 17.35 0.46 -8.99
CA ASN A 270 15.91 0.20 -8.89
C ASN A 270 15.13 1.48 -9.17
N PRO A 271 14.83 1.80 -10.44
CA PRO A 271 14.07 3.01 -10.80
C PRO A 271 12.67 3.09 -10.16
N ARG A 272 12.09 1.95 -9.73
CA ARG A 272 10.79 1.89 -9.05
C ARG A 272 10.86 2.50 -7.64
N SER A 273 12.05 2.54 -7.02
CA SER A 273 12.24 3.16 -5.69
C SER A 273 12.18 4.69 -5.71
N ARG A 274 12.22 5.35 -6.87
CA ARG A 274 12.32 6.82 -7.01
C ARG A 274 11.37 7.61 -6.12
N SER A 275 10.15 7.13 -5.93
CA SER A 275 9.11 7.79 -5.14
C SER A 275 9.02 7.27 -3.71
N ALA A 276 9.86 6.31 -3.32
CA ALA A 276 9.83 5.69 -2.01
C ALA A 276 10.13 6.70 -0.89
N LYS A 277 9.40 6.58 0.20
CA LYS A 277 9.57 7.37 1.43
C LYS A 277 9.48 6.44 2.63
N LEU A 278 10.60 6.20 3.28
CA LEU A 278 10.64 5.38 4.48
C LEU A 278 10.43 6.26 5.72
N ARG A 279 9.55 5.79 6.61
CA ARG A 279 9.36 6.33 7.96
C ARG A 279 9.49 5.22 8.99
N ALA A 280 10.08 5.56 10.12
CA ALA A 280 10.24 4.64 11.24
C ALA A 280 9.91 5.34 12.55
N ALA A 281 9.22 4.60 13.45
CA ALA A 281 8.86 5.06 14.78
C ALA A 281 8.94 3.90 15.78
N THR A 282 9.24 4.20 17.03
CA THR A 282 9.28 3.26 18.15
C THR A 282 8.03 3.46 19.00
N LYS A 283 7.33 2.39 19.35
CA LYS A 283 6.18 2.47 20.27
C LYS A 283 6.67 2.81 21.68
N LEU A 284 6.04 3.81 22.30
CA LEU A 284 6.25 4.20 23.68
C LEU A 284 5.57 3.25 24.67
#